data_17dd08f1632296a00b2a89d0526032bb
#
_entry.id   17dd08f1632296a00b2a89d0526032bb
#
_cell.length_a   1.000
_cell.length_b   1.000
_cell.length_c   1.000
_cell.angle_alpha   90.00
_cell.angle_beta   90.00
_cell.angle_gamma   90.00
#
_symmetry.space_group_name_H-M   'P 1'
#
loop_
_entity.id
_entity.type
_entity.pdbx_description
1 polymer ?
#
loop_
_entity_poly.entity_id
_entity_poly.type
_entity_poly.pdbx_seq_one_letter_code
_entity_poly.pdbx_strand_id
1 'polypeptide(L)'
;MAQRREATATSEFGSGRRENHDSSRFYDRFRAPVISTDDTVNPVGDLGDGCILGDARYMGDLADNSVALVVTSPPYFVGKEYETAVAGRPNAGVPTSYLEYLEMLHDVFAECVRVLEPGGRIAVNVANLGRRPYRSLSADVIRILQDELGLLLRGEV
;
A
#
# COMPACT_ATOMS: atom_id res chain seq x y z
N MET A 1 -31.72 -20.10 14.29
CA MET A 1 -32.40 -19.46 13.16
C MET A 1 -31.59 -18.29 12.71
N ALA A 2 -31.00 -18.38 11.51
CA ALA A 2 -30.22 -17.28 10.95
C ALA A 2 -31.16 -16.17 10.48
N GLN A 3 -30.98 -14.97 11.01
CA GLN A 3 -31.77 -13.79 10.65
C GLN A 3 -31.46 -13.42 9.18
N ARG A 4 -32.48 -13.51 8.33
CA ARG A 4 -32.39 -13.14 6.92
C ARG A 4 -32.14 -11.63 6.84
N ARG A 5 -30.95 -11.22 6.36
CA ARG A 5 -30.65 -9.80 6.12
C ARG A 5 -31.63 -9.25 5.08
N GLU A 6 -32.32 -8.16 5.39
CA GLU A 6 -33.12 -7.42 4.41
C GLU A 6 -32.20 -6.82 3.33
N ALA A 7 -32.69 -6.87 2.09
CA ALA A 7 -31.99 -6.28 0.95
C ALA A 7 -31.90 -4.75 1.13
N THR A 8 -30.71 -4.20 0.90
CA THR A 8 -30.50 -2.75 0.92
C THR A 8 -31.15 -2.09 -0.30
N ALA A 9 -31.49 -0.79 -0.22
CA ALA A 9 -32.10 -0.02 -1.32
C ALA A 9 -31.28 -0.03 -2.63
N THR A 10 -29.97 -0.29 -2.56
CA THR A 10 -29.08 -0.45 -3.73
C THR A 10 -29.26 -1.77 -4.46
N SER A 11 -29.98 -2.75 -3.90
CA SER A 11 -30.23 -4.06 -4.54
C SER A 11 -31.09 -3.96 -5.80
N GLU A 12 -31.88 -2.88 -5.97
CA GLU A 12 -32.68 -2.61 -7.14
C GLU A 12 -31.85 -2.31 -8.41
N PHE A 13 -30.59 -1.87 -8.24
CA PHE A 13 -29.65 -1.59 -9.33
C PHE A 13 -28.86 -2.81 -9.82
N GLY A 14 -29.27 -4.01 -9.48
CA GLY A 14 -28.71 -5.25 -10.05
C GLY A 14 -27.41 -5.75 -9.41
N SER A 15 -26.90 -5.11 -8.35
CA SER A 15 -25.70 -5.55 -7.61
C SER A 15 -26.01 -6.65 -6.58
N GLY A 16 -27.20 -6.64 -5.98
CA GLY A 16 -27.52 -7.43 -4.79
C GLY A 16 -27.48 -8.97 -4.95
N ARG A 17 -27.67 -9.54 -6.15
CA ARG A 17 -27.58 -10.99 -6.36
C ARG A 17 -26.18 -11.47 -6.72
N ARG A 18 -25.34 -10.61 -7.29
CA ARG A 18 -23.95 -10.97 -7.65
C ARG A 18 -23.03 -10.91 -6.45
N GLU A 19 -23.30 -10.00 -5.51
CA GLU A 19 -22.52 -9.82 -4.28
C GLU A 19 -22.74 -10.95 -3.25
N ASN A 20 -23.84 -11.68 -3.36
CA ASN A 20 -24.15 -12.84 -2.50
C ASN A 20 -23.74 -14.18 -3.14
N HIS A 21 -22.96 -14.13 -4.18
CA HIS A 21 -22.47 -15.32 -4.86
C HIS A 21 -21.41 -16.00 -3.98
N ASP A 22 -21.57 -17.31 -3.74
CA ASP A 22 -20.54 -18.08 -3.07
C ASP A 22 -19.33 -18.25 -4.01
N SER A 23 -18.29 -17.51 -3.71
CA SER A 23 -17.03 -17.52 -4.45
C SER A 23 -15.94 -18.35 -3.77
N SER A 24 -16.27 -19.13 -2.75
CA SER A 24 -15.31 -19.94 -1.97
C SER A 24 -14.41 -20.77 -2.86
N ARG A 25 -15.00 -21.47 -3.85
CA ARG A 25 -14.23 -22.29 -4.80
C ARG A 25 -13.26 -21.50 -5.67
N PHE A 26 -13.53 -20.23 -5.90
CA PHE A 26 -12.61 -19.35 -6.60
C PHE A 26 -11.42 -19.00 -5.70
N TYR A 27 -11.69 -18.66 -4.44
CA TYR A 27 -10.65 -18.33 -3.46
C TYR A 27 -9.85 -19.54 -2.99
N ASP A 28 -10.37 -20.76 -3.09
CA ASP A 28 -9.62 -21.99 -2.82
C ASP A 28 -8.39 -22.16 -3.73
N ARG A 29 -8.31 -21.41 -4.82
CA ARG A 29 -7.16 -21.39 -5.74
C ARG A 29 -6.05 -20.45 -5.29
N PHE A 30 -6.33 -19.57 -4.38
CA PHE A 30 -5.39 -18.58 -3.87
C PHE A 30 -4.83 -19.05 -2.54
N ARG A 31 -3.55 -18.81 -2.35
CA ARG A 31 -2.92 -19.07 -1.06
C ARG A 31 -3.50 -18.10 -0.04
N ALA A 32 -4.07 -18.61 1.04
CA ALA A 32 -4.54 -17.78 2.12
C ALA A 32 -3.38 -16.97 2.71
N PRO A 33 -3.56 -15.67 3.00
CA PRO A 33 -2.53 -14.87 3.63
C PRO A 33 -2.21 -15.44 5.03
N VAL A 34 -0.92 -15.45 5.37
CA VAL A 34 -0.48 -15.82 6.71
C VAL A 34 -0.63 -14.58 7.59
N ILE A 35 -1.56 -14.64 8.54
CA ILE A 35 -1.76 -13.57 9.51
C ILE A 35 -0.75 -13.74 10.63
N SER A 36 0.06 -12.71 10.90
CA SER A 36 0.98 -12.68 12.03
C SER A 36 0.20 -12.75 13.35
N THR A 37 0.74 -13.49 14.30
CA THR A 37 0.26 -13.53 15.69
C THR A 37 1.13 -12.67 16.61
N ASP A 38 2.11 -11.96 16.08
CA ASP A 38 2.91 -10.99 16.81
C ASP A 38 2.01 -9.80 17.19
N ASP A 39 2.02 -9.40 18.46
CA ASP A 39 1.30 -8.26 19.02
C ASP A 39 2.26 -7.25 19.66
N THR A 40 3.55 -7.38 19.39
CA THR A 40 4.60 -6.52 19.94
C THR A 40 4.49 -5.10 19.35
N VAL A 41 4.33 -4.10 20.20
CA VAL A 41 4.38 -2.68 19.84
C VAL A 41 5.57 -2.03 20.56
N ASN A 42 6.46 -1.45 19.80
CA ASN A 42 7.62 -0.75 20.33
C ASN A 42 7.34 0.75 20.48
N PRO A 43 7.95 1.42 21.46
CA PRO A 43 7.81 2.85 21.57
C PRO A 43 8.49 3.55 20.39
N VAL A 44 7.86 4.60 19.90
CA VAL A 44 8.51 5.54 18.97
C VAL A 44 9.63 6.23 19.72
N GLY A 45 10.85 6.22 19.18
CA GLY A 45 11.98 6.95 19.74
C GLY A 45 11.74 8.47 19.81
N ASP A 46 12.65 9.17 20.45
CA ASP A 46 12.61 10.65 20.43
C ASP A 46 12.92 11.15 19.01
N LEU A 47 11.92 11.65 18.33
CA LEU A 47 12.02 12.19 16.97
C LEU A 47 12.27 13.72 16.97
N GLY A 48 12.56 14.32 18.11
CA GLY A 48 12.76 15.77 18.21
C GLY A 48 11.53 16.55 17.73
N ASP A 49 11.70 17.37 16.68
CA ASP A 49 10.61 18.16 16.09
C ASP A 49 9.56 17.34 15.32
N GLY A 50 9.67 16.01 15.31
CA GLY A 50 8.75 15.12 14.65
C GLY A 50 8.89 15.08 13.12
N CYS A 51 9.96 15.65 12.57
CA CYS A 51 10.26 15.63 11.13
C CYS A 51 11.68 15.13 10.89
N ILE A 52 11.80 14.02 10.16
CA ILE A 52 13.09 13.43 9.78
C ILE A 52 13.35 13.70 8.31
N LEU A 53 14.48 14.32 8.01
CA LEU A 53 14.96 14.48 6.64
C LEU A 53 15.80 13.28 6.25
N GLY A 54 15.29 12.40 5.37
CA GLY A 54 15.98 11.20 4.98
C GLY A 54 15.38 10.53 3.74
N ASP A 55 15.92 9.38 3.41
CA ASP A 55 15.41 8.49 2.37
C ASP A 55 14.46 7.46 3.00
N ALA A 56 13.22 7.44 2.57
CA ALA A 56 12.21 6.54 3.12
C ALA A 56 12.47 5.05 2.85
N ARG A 57 13.46 4.72 2.02
CA ARG A 57 13.96 3.34 1.89
C ARG A 57 14.80 2.88 3.10
N TYR A 58 15.18 3.82 3.97
CA TYR A 58 16.06 3.58 5.11
C TYR A 58 15.59 4.40 6.31
N MET A 59 14.54 3.95 6.99
CA MET A 59 13.95 4.62 8.14
C MET A 59 14.56 4.10 9.47
N GLY A 60 15.89 4.02 9.54
CA GLY A 60 16.59 3.44 10.70
C GLY A 60 16.37 4.16 12.04
N ASP A 61 15.88 5.41 12.01
CA ASP A 61 15.53 6.16 13.22
C ASP A 61 14.18 5.68 13.83
N LEU A 62 13.41 4.89 13.08
CA LEU A 62 12.15 4.32 13.55
C LEU A 62 12.35 2.85 13.93
N ALA A 63 11.92 2.49 15.14
CA ALA A 63 11.92 1.11 15.59
C ALA A 63 10.91 0.26 14.79
N ASP A 64 11.15 -1.04 14.70
CA ASP A 64 10.19 -1.99 14.19
C ASP A 64 8.90 -1.92 15.01
N ASN A 65 7.75 -2.13 14.38
CA ASN A 65 6.45 -2.20 15.08
C ASN A 65 6.15 -0.98 15.96
N SER A 66 6.46 0.24 15.51
CA SER A 66 6.31 1.47 16.30
C SER A 66 5.33 2.49 15.72
N VAL A 67 4.83 2.27 14.51
CA VAL A 67 3.99 3.22 13.78
C VAL A 67 2.60 2.65 13.55
N ALA A 68 1.56 3.31 14.03
CA ALA A 68 0.18 2.85 13.88
C ALA A 68 -0.41 3.11 12.48
N LEU A 69 0.06 4.16 11.81
CA LEU A 69 -0.50 4.60 10.52
C LEU A 69 0.59 5.20 9.62
N VAL A 70 0.65 4.72 8.40
CA VAL A 70 1.39 5.34 7.29
C VAL A 70 0.39 5.98 6.34
N VAL A 71 0.60 7.26 6.00
CA VAL A 71 -0.17 7.97 4.96
C VAL A 71 0.80 8.54 3.96
N THR A 72 0.66 8.18 2.69
CA THR A 72 1.60 8.61 1.65
C THR A 72 0.94 8.81 0.30
N SER A 73 1.53 9.70 -0.49
CA SER A 73 1.25 9.89 -1.91
C SER A 73 2.60 9.87 -2.64
N PRO A 74 3.06 8.70 -3.10
CA PRO A 74 4.35 8.60 -3.77
C PRO A 74 4.36 9.37 -5.10
N PRO A 75 5.52 9.74 -5.64
CA PRO A 75 5.62 10.27 -7.00
C PRO A 75 4.97 9.30 -7.99
N TYR A 76 4.29 9.80 -9.02
CA TYR A 76 3.54 8.93 -9.94
C TYR A 76 4.34 8.46 -11.16
N PHE A 77 5.59 8.88 -11.27
CA PHE A 77 6.48 8.57 -12.38
C PHE A 77 5.88 8.92 -13.76
N VAL A 78 5.49 10.18 -13.91
CA VAL A 78 4.82 10.70 -15.10
C VAL A 78 5.55 11.88 -15.73
N GLY A 79 6.81 12.12 -15.37
CA GLY A 79 7.66 13.19 -15.90
C GLY A 79 7.27 14.58 -15.39
N LYS A 80 6.80 14.67 -14.15
CA LYS A 80 6.54 15.96 -13.51
C LYS A 80 7.84 16.71 -13.20
N GLU A 81 7.78 18.03 -13.15
CA GLU A 81 8.95 18.89 -12.89
C GLU A 81 9.68 18.52 -11.60
N TYR A 82 8.96 18.14 -10.54
CA TYR A 82 9.58 17.70 -9.28
C TYR A 82 10.36 16.38 -9.43
N GLU A 83 9.92 15.47 -10.31
CA GLU A 83 10.63 14.22 -10.60
C GLU A 83 11.95 14.52 -11.31
N THR A 84 11.96 15.44 -12.27
CA THR A 84 13.17 15.86 -13.00
C THR A 84 14.09 16.72 -12.14
N ALA A 85 13.57 17.54 -11.23
CA ALA A 85 14.37 18.35 -10.31
C ALA A 85 15.16 17.50 -9.31
N VAL A 86 14.63 16.34 -8.91
CA VAL A 86 15.35 15.40 -8.04
C VAL A 86 16.37 14.60 -8.84
N ALA A 87 16.09 14.24 -10.10
CA ALA A 87 17.01 13.49 -10.96
C ALA A 87 18.35 14.21 -11.20
N GLY A 88 18.39 15.53 -11.11
CA GLY A 88 19.61 16.33 -11.22
C GLY A 88 20.54 16.31 -9.99
N ARG A 89 20.17 15.65 -8.90
CA ARG A 89 20.98 15.58 -7.68
C ARG A 89 21.89 14.34 -7.74
N PRO A 90 23.20 14.48 -7.50
CA PRO A 90 24.10 13.34 -7.40
C PRO A 90 23.61 12.34 -6.33
N ASN A 91 23.59 11.07 -6.66
CA ASN A 91 23.18 9.97 -5.76
C ASN A 91 21.70 10.01 -5.25
N ALA A 92 20.81 10.70 -5.96
CA ALA A 92 19.41 10.77 -5.55
C ALA A 92 18.68 9.42 -5.66
N GLY A 93 19.28 8.41 -6.32
CA GLY A 93 18.64 7.10 -6.50
C GLY A 93 17.30 7.19 -7.23
N VAL A 94 17.18 8.16 -8.15
CA VAL A 94 15.95 8.41 -8.91
C VAL A 94 15.82 7.33 -9.98
N PRO A 95 14.68 6.64 -10.04
CA PRO A 95 14.46 5.61 -11.05
C PRO A 95 14.46 6.20 -12.45
N THR A 96 15.09 5.50 -13.39
CA THR A 96 15.18 5.87 -14.81
C THR A 96 14.16 5.10 -15.66
N SER A 97 13.65 4.00 -15.12
CA SER A 97 12.64 3.17 -15.75
C SER A 97 11.45 2.92 -14.81
N TYR A 98 10.32 2.51 -15.40
CA TYR A 98 9.15 2.17 -14.60
C TYR A 98 9.39 0.95 -13.69
N LEU A 99 10.22 0.01 -14.09
CA LEU A 99 10.57 -1.14 -13.25
C LEU A 99 11.40 -0.70 -12.05
N GLU A 100 12.44 0.10 -12.24
CA GLU A 100 13.22 0.68 -11.14
C GLU A 100 12.34 1.53 -10.21
N TYR A 101 11.33 2.20 -10.76
CA TYR A 101 10.35 2.94 -9.95
C TYR A 101 9.52 1.99 -9.07
N LEU A 102 9.08 0.84 -9.60
CA LEU A 102 8.36 -0.15 -8.79
C LEU A 102 9.26 -0.78 -7.74
N GLU A 103 10.54 -1.04 -8.04
CA GLU A 103 11.53 -1.51 -7.07
C GLU A 103 11.74 -0.48 -5.94
N MET A 104 11.87 0.79 -6.29
CA MET A 104 11.93 1.87 -5.28
C MET A 104 10.69 1.91 -4.40
N LEU A 105 9.49 1.77 -4.98
CA LEU A 105 8.25 1.71 -4.20
C LEU A 105 8.22 0.50 -3.28
N HIS A 106 8.67 -0.65 -3.77
CA HIS A 106 8.78 -1.87 -2.96
C HIS A 106 9.67 -1.63 -1.73
N ASP A 107 10.87 -1.05 -1.93
CA ASP A 107 11.82 -0.80 -0.84
C ASP A 107 11.24 0.17 0.21
N VAL A 108 10.60 1.26 -0.23
CA VAL A 108 9.92 2.20 0.67
C VAL A 108 8.80 1.52 1.43
N PHE A 109 7.98 0.73 0.75
CA PHE A 109 6.86 0.04 1.42
C PHE A 109 7.35 -1.09 2.33
N ALA A 110 8.45 -1.76 2.02
CA ALA A 110 9.06 -2.74 2.91
C ALA A 110 9.50 -2.10 4.24
N GLU A 111 10.11 -0.90 4.19
CA GLU A 111 10.41 -0.13 5.40
C GLU A 111 9.14 0.34 6.13
N CYS A 112 8.10 0.77 5.40
CA CYS A 112 6.81 1.08 6.00
C CYS A 112 6.22 -0.13 6.74
N VAL A 113 6.31 -1.33 6.17
CA VAL A 113 5.83 -2.57 6.80
C VAL A 113 6.65 -2.91 8.04
N ARG A 114 7.99 -2.74 7.99
CA ARG A 114 8.87 -2.99 9.13
C ARG A 114 8.49 -2.13 10.34
N VAL A 115 8.26 -0.83 10.11
CA VAL A 115 7.94 0.09 11.21
C VAL A 115 6.47 0.00 11.65
N LEU A 116 5.59 -0.56 10.83
CA LEU A 116 4.16 -0.63 11.13
C LEU A 116 3.89 -1.61 12.26
N GLU A 117 3.17 -1.18 13.30
CA GLU A 117 2.74 -2.05 14.38
C GLU A 117 1.73 -3.10 13.89
N PRO A 118 1.62 -4.27 14.58
CA PRO A 118 0.58 -5.24 14.27
C PRO A 118 -0.82 -4.61 14.32
N GLY A 119 -1.60 -4.80 13.24
CA GLY A 119 -2.91 -4.16 13.07
C GLY A 119 -2.88 -2.72 12.59
N GLY A 120 -1.69 -2.13 12.44
CA GLY A 120 -1.49 -0.81 11.84
C GLY A 120 -1.95 -0.74 10.37
N ARG A 121 -1.97 0.44 9.78
CA ARG A 121 -2.54 0.67 8.45
C ARG A 121 -1.63 1.50 7.56
N ILE A 122 -1.66 1.18 6.26
CA ILE A 122 -1.07 2.01 5.21
C ILE A 122 -2.21 2.56 4.34
N ALA A 123 -2.26 3.89 4.20
CA ALA A 123 -3.13 4.59 3.26
C ALA A 123 -2.28 5.20 2.15
N VAL A 124 -2.44 4.71 0.92
CA VAL A 124 -1.67 5.15 -0.24
C VAL A 124 -2.59 5.87 -1.21
N ASN A 125 -2.32 7.16 -1.46
CA ASN A 125 -3.03 7.93 -2.47
C ASN A 125 -2.22 7.91 -3.77
N VAL A 126 -2.76 7.27 -4.81
CA VAL A 126 -2.17 7.20 -6.15
C VAL A 126 -3.19 7.51 -7.22
N ALA A 127 -2.72 8.03 -8.35
CA ALA A 127 -3.57 8.27 -9.51
C ALA A 127 -3.10 7.41 -10.70
N ASN A 128 -4.07 6.82 -11.40
CA ASN A 128 -3.85 6.14 -12.67
C ASN A 128 -3.81 7.17 -13.81
N LEU A 129 -2.72 7.92 -13.89
CA LEU A 129 -2.55 8.96 -14.91
C LEU A 129 -2.29 8.33 -16.28
N GLY A 130 -2.75 9.01 -17.33
CA GLY A 130 -2.80 8.53 -18.71
C GLY A 130 -1.47 8.20 -19.36
N ARG A 131 -0.86 7.09 -18.95
CA ARG A 131 0.32 6.51 -19.61
C ARG A 131 -0.07 5.90 -20.95
N ARG A 132 0.84 5.90 -21.90
CA ARG A 132 0.64 5.26 -23.20
C ARG A 132 1.80 4.31 -23.49
N PRO A 133 1.56 2.98 -23.57
CA PRO A 133 0.29 2.29 -23.31
C PRO A 133 -0.18 2.46 -21.85
N TYR A 134 -1.49 2.33 -21.61
CA TYR A 134 -2.07 2.50 -20.28
C TYR A 134 -1.49 1.46 -19.30
N ARG A 135 -1.12 1.93 -18.12
CA ARG A 135 -0.71 1.08 -17.00
C ARG A 135 -1.33 1.59 -15.70
N SER A 136 -1.99 0.72 -14.95
CA SER A 136 -2.60 1.04 -13.67
C SER A 136 -1.57 1.02 -12.56
N LEU A 137 -1.24 2.21 -12.02
CA LEU A 137 -0.33 2.32 -10.88
C LEU A 137 -0.97 1.74 -9.60
N SER A 138 -2.28 1.92 -9.40
CA SER A 138 -2.98 1.36 -8.25
C SER A 138 -2.88 -0.17 -8.21
N ALA A 139 -3.01 -0.83 -9.36
CA ALA A 139 -2.85 -2.28 -9.44
C ALA A 139 -1.41 -2.73 -9.10
N ASP A 140 -0.39 -1.98 -9.54
CA ASP A 140 1.01 -2.29 -9.21
C ASP A 140 1.29 -2.07 -7.71
N VAL A 141 0.75 -1.01 -7.12
CA VAL A 141 0.86 -0.75 -5.67
C VAL A 141 0.17 -1.85 -4.85
N ILE A 142 -1.04 -2.28 -5.26
CA ILE A 142 -1.73 -3.40 -4.60
C ILE A 142 -0.89 -4.67 -4.68
N ARG A 143 -0.33 -5.00 -5.85
CA ARG A 143 0.53 -6.17 -6.02
C ARG A 143 1.74 -6.13 -5.08
N ILE A 144 2.41 -5.00 -4.98
CA ILE A 144 3.55 -4.84 -4.08
C ILE A 144 3.12 -5.05 -2.62
N LEU A 145 2.09 -4.34 -2.17
CA LEU A 145 1.68 -4.38 -0.77
C LEU A 145 1.03 -5.71 -0.37
N GLN A 146 0.17 -6.27 -1.22
CA GLN A 146 -0.59 -7.47 -0.92
C GLN A 146 0.19 -8.75 -1.25
N ASP A 147 0.75 -8.86 -2.47
CA ASP A 147 1.30 -10.11 -2.95
C ASP A 147 2.78 -10.28 -2.57
N GLU A 148 3.56 -9.18 -2.54
CA GLU A 148 4.99 -9.22 -2.24
C GLU A 148 5.28 -8.97 -0.76
N LEU A 149 4.58 -8.00 -0.13
CA LEU A 149 4.81 -7.62 1.27
C LEU A 149 3.79 -8.22 2.25
N GLY A 150 2.78 -8.94 1.77
CA GLY A 150 1.87 -9.74 2.58
C GLY A 150 0.83 -8.96 3.38
N LEU A 151 0.57 -7.68 3.05
CA LEU A 151 -0.47 -6.90 3.70
C LEU A 151 -1.86 -7.30 3.21
N LEU A 152 -2.88 -7.05 4.04
CA LEU A 152 -4.27 -7.31 3.69
C LEU A 152 -4.92 -6.04 3.11
N LEU A 153 -5.39 -6.12 1.86
CA LEU A 153 -6.15 -5.03 1.25
C LEU A 153 -7.50 -4.86 1.99
N ARG A 154 -7.76 -3.65 2.50
CA ARG A 154 -9.00 -3.32 3.21
C ARG A 154 -10.04 -2.68 2.30
N GLY A 155 -9.62 -2.04 1.23
CA GLY A 155 -10.48 -1.41 0.24
C GLY A 155 -9.76 -0.41 -0.63
N GLU A 156 -10.44 -0.01 -1.69
CA GLU A 156 -10.08 1.09 -2.59
C GLU A 156 -11.21 2.12 -2.55
N VAL A 157 -10.87 3.41 -2.70
CA VAL A 157 -11.80 4.54 -2.67
C VAL A 157 -11.63 5.39 -3.93
#